data_66c09eff62ae68582cff6e3a69894018
#
_entry.id   66c09eff62ae68582cff6e3a69894018
#
_cell.length_a   1.000
_cell.length_b   1.000
_cell.length_c   1.000
_cell.angle_alpha   90.00
_cell.angle_beta   90.00
_cell.angle_gamma   90.00
#
_symmetry.space_group_name_H-M   'P 1'
#
loop_
_entity.id
_entity.type
_entity.pdbx_description
1 polymer ?
#
loop_
_entity_poly.entity_id
_entity_poly.type
_entity_poly.pdbx_seq_one_letter_code
_entity_poly.pdbx_strand_id
1 'polypeptide(L)'
;MERRLNKIFLKSLLEEKNSVVTTEEAIKWIKRQNENIKVEVEQIPFSELENWGFNDFSLSHQSGKFFSIDGLSITTNYGIKNQWSQPIINQPEIGYLGFITKEFQGVLHFLMQAK
;
A
#
# COMPACT_ATOMS: atom_id res chain seq x y z
N MET A 1 3.24 -8.48 -30.25
CA MET A 1 3.29 -8.81 -28.81
C MET A 1 1.97 -8.48 -28.10
N GLU A 2 1.43 -7.30 -28.22
CA GLU A 2 0.17 -6.85 -27.56
C GLU A 2 -1.05 -7.74 -27.82
N ARG A 3 -1.35 -8.11 -29.06
CA ARG A 3 -2.53 -8.96 -29.36
C ARG A 3 -2.49 -10.34 -28.68
N ARG A 4 -1.30 -10.88 -28.41
CA ARG A 4 -1.14 -12.16 -27.70
C ARG A 4 -1.42 -12.00 -26.20
N LEU A 5 -0.89 -10.94 -25.60
CA LEU A 5 -1.15 -10.61 -24.19
C LEU A 5 -2.63 -10.38 -23.94
N ASN A 6 -3.31 -9.58 -24.78
CA ASN A 6 -4.74 -9.31 -24.64
C ASN A 6 -5.58 -10.60 -24.70
N LYS A 7 -5.23 -11.56 -25.55
CA LYS A 7 -5.93 -12.86 -25.61
C LYS A 7 -5.71 -13.69 -24.35
N ILE A 8 -4.50 -13.70 -23.80
CA ILE A 8 -4.19 -14.43 -22.57
C ILE A 8 -4.95 -13.83 -21.38
N PHE A 9 -4.96 -12.49 -21.26
CA PHE A 9 -5.73 -11.81 -20.22
C PHE A 9 -7.23 -12.08 -20.34
N LEU A 10 -7.79 -11.96 -21.53
CA LEU A 10 -9.21 -12.21 -21.77
C LEU A 10 -9.59 -13.66 -21.43
N LYS A 11 -8.76 -14.62 -21.86
CA LYS A 11 -8.97 -16.02 -21.51
C LYS A 11 -8.93 -16.24 -20.01
N SER A 12 -7.96 -15.65 -19.33
CA SER A 12 -7.84 -15.76 -17.87
C SER A 12 -9.02 -15.12 -17.14
N LEU A 13 -9.51 -13.98 -17.63
CA LEU A 13 -10.68 -13.28 -17.06
C LEU A 13 -11.98 -14.09 -17.14
N LEU A 14 -12.14 -14.83 -18.22
CA LEU A 14 -13.36 -15.63 -18.49
C LEU A 14 -13.27 -17.08 -17.94
N GLU A 15 -12.12 -17.47 -17.41
CA GLU A 15 -11.88 -18.82 -16.92
C GLU A 15 -12.28 -18.96 -15.45
N GLU A 16 -13.29 -19.78 -15.18
CA GLU A 16 -13.80 -20.01 -13.82
C GLU A 16 -13.38 -21.38 -13.25
N LYS A 17 -13.08 -22.34 -14.11
CA LYS A 17 -12.93 -23.76 -13.68
C LYS A 17 -11.50 -24.20 -13.44
N ASN A 18 -10.54 -23.55 -14.11
CA ASN A 18 -9.13 -23.95 -14.07
C ASN A 18 -8.27 -23.04 -13.20
N SER A 19 -8.86 -22.34 -12.24
CA SER A 19 -8.11 -21.62 -11.22
C SER A 19 -7.46 -22.59 -10.24
N VAL A 20 -6.21 -22.32 -9.83
CA VAL A 20 -5.49 -23.13 -8.82
C VAL A 20 -6.16 -23.03 -7.45
N VAL A 21 -6.76 -21.89 -7.15
CA VAL A 21 -7.56 -21.67 -5.92
C VAL A 21 -8.91 -21.13 -6.35
N THR A 22 -9.95 -21.76 -5.87
CA THR A 22 -11.32 -21.30 -6.12
C THR A 22 -11.64 -20.04 -5.33
N THR A 23 -12.61 -19.26 -5.79
CA THR A 23 -13.09 -18.07 -5.05
C THR A 23 -13.55 -18.44 -3.64
N GLU A 24 -14.22 -19.56 -3.48
CA GLU A 24 -14.69 -20.02 -2.17
C GLU A 24 -13.53 -20.35 -1.21
N GLU A 25 -12.51 -21.04 -1.70
CA GLU A 25 -11.29 -21.32 -0.91
C GLU A 25 -10.56 -20.04 -0.52
N ALA A 26 -10.43 -19.08 -1.43
CA ALA A 26 -9.82 -17.78 -1.15
C ALA A 26 -10.60 -17.02 -0.05
N ILE A 27 -11.92 -16.97 -0.14
CA ILE A 27 -12.78 -16.32 0.86
C ILE A 27 -12.66 -17.02 2.22
N LYS A 28 -12.70 -18.36 2.26
CA LYS A 28 -12.50 -19.13 3.50
C LYS A 28 -11.13 -18.86 4.11
N TRP A 29 -10.10 -18.79 3.28
CA TRP A 29 -8.76 -18.48 3.74
C TRP A 29 -8.67 -17.07 4.36
N ILE A 30 -9.22 -16.05 3.72
CA ILE A 30 -9.25 -14.68 4.26
C ILE A 30 -9.99 -14.63 5.61
N LYS A 31 -11.17 -15.24 5.69
CA LYS A 31 -11.93 -15.30 6.95
C LYS A 31 -11.12 -15.91 8.09
N ARG A 32 -10.49 -17.06 7.82
CA ARG A 32 -9.63 -17.74 8.81
C ARG A 32 -8.42 -16.87 9.23
N GLN A 33 -7.81 -16.13 8.30
CA GLN A 33 -6.72 -15.22 8.66
C GLN A 33 -7.22 -14.09 9.55
N ASN A 34 -8.35 -13.49 9.24
CA ASN A 34 -8.96 -12.43 10.05
C ASN A 34 -9.35 -12.90 11.46
N GLU A 35 -9.76 -14.15 11.62
CA GLU A 35 -10.07 -14.76 12.93
C GLU A 35 -8.79 -15.00 13.75
N ASN A 36 -7.68 -15.31 13.10
CA ASN A 36 -6.42 -15.65 13.77
C ASN A 36 -5.52 -14.44 14.06
N ILE A 37 -5.68 -13.35 13.30
CA ILE A 37 -4.88 -12.13 13.47
C ILE A 37 -5.61 -11.20 14.44
N LYS A 38 -4.94 -10.85 15.52
CA LYS A 38 -5.39 -9.82 16.46
C LYS A 38 -4.47 -8.62 16.34
N VAL A 39 -5.06 -7.45 16.20
CA VAL A 39 -4.33 -6.18 16.19
C VAL A 39 -4.87 -5.36 17.35
N GLU A 40 -3.99 -4.97 18.25
CA GLU A 40 -4.28 -4.05 19.34
C GLU A 40 -3.67 -2.69 18.98
N VAL A 41 -4.46 -1.64 19.09
CA VAL A 41 -4.01 -0.27 18.78
C VAL A 41 -4.25 0.58 20.01
N GLU A 42 -3.19 1.15 20.55
CA GLU A 42 -3.23 2.06 21.68
C GLU A 42 -2.67 3.42 21.28
N GLN A 43 -3.30 4.48 21.77
CA GLN A 43 -2.77 5.81 21.62
C GLN A 43 -1.72 6.07 22.69
N ILE A 44 -0.51 6.37 22.29
CA ILE A 44 0.62 6.67 23.18
C ILE A 44 1.09 8.12 22.97
N PRO A 45 1.69 8.76 23.99
CA PRO A 45 2.32 10.06 23.83
C PRO A 45 3.55 9.97 22.89
N PHE A 46 3.88 11.06 22.22
CA PHE A 46 5.05 11.11 21.32
C PHE A 46 6.37 10.77 22.02
N SER A 47 6.46 11.00 23.33
CA SER A 47 7.65 10.67 24.13
C SER A 47 7.90 9.15 24.26
N GLU A 48 6.90 8.33 23.99
CA GLU A 48 6.98 6.87 24.04
C GLU A 48 7.17 6.23 22.66
N LEU A 49 7.28 7.04 21.60
CA LEU A 49 7.56 6.52 20.27
C LEU A 49 8.98 5.98 20.19
N GLU A 50 9.10 4.70 19.90
CA GLU A 50 10.40 4.05 19.70
C GLU A 50 10.95 4.38 18.30
N ASN A 51 12.23 4.78 18.25
CA ASN A 51 12.97 5.10 17.02
C ASN A 51 12.43 6.28 16.20
N TRP A 52 11.48 7.04 16.73
CA TRP A 52 11.03 8.31 16.17
C TRP A 52 11.54 9.46 17.00
N GLY A 53 11.85 10.57 16.36
CA GLY A 53 12.35 11.75 17.06
C GLY A 53 12.03 13.03 16.32
N PHE A 54 11.94 14.11 17.09
CA PHE A 54 11.84 15.46 16.58
C PHE A 54 13.23 16.02 16.30
N ASN A 55 13.38 16.70 15.20
CA ASN A 55 14.45 17.66 14.94
C ASN A 55 13.82 19.04 14.69
N ASP A 56 14.62 20.06 14.32
CA ASP A 56 14.12 21.43 14.15
C ASP A 56 13.02 21.56 13.08
N PHE A 57 12.92 20.63 12.17
CA PHE A 57 12.05 20.73 10.98
C PHE A 57 11.05 19.58 10.85
N SER A 58 11.29 18.44 11.48
CA SER A 58 10.48 17.23 11.27
C SER A 58 10.38 16.31 12.46
N LEU A 59 9.33 15.48 12.46
CA LEU A 59 9.25 14.23 13.20
C LEU A 59 9.54 13.10 12.22
N SER A 60 10.60 12.31 12.46
CA SER A 60 11.05 11.27 11.55
C SER A 60 11.58 10.03 12.29
N HIS A 61 11.58 8.90 11.58
CA HIS A 61 12.18 7.67 12.11
C HIS A 61 13.70 7.70 11.94
N GLN A 62 14.44 7.22 12.94
CA GLN A 62 15.92 7.25 13.00
C GLN A 62 16.60 6.54 11.83
N SER A 63 15.96 5.54 11.24
CA SER A 63 16.51 4.82 10.08
C SER A 63 16.49 5.62 8.79
N GLY A 64 15.83 6.78 8.74
CA GLY A 64 15.57 7.55 7.52
C GLY A 64 14.59 6.87 6.55
N LYS A 65 13.98 5.76 6.96
CA LYS A 65 12.92 5.04 6.22
C LYS A 65 11.56 5.54 6.69
N PHE A 66 10.51 5.11 6.00
CA PHE A 66 9.14 5.54 6.24
C PHE A 66 8.91 7.00 5.81
N PHE A 67 7.91 7.64 6.39
CA PHE A 67 7.57 9.04 6.15
C PHE A 67 8.19 9.93 7.23
N SER A 68 8.20 11.23 6.97
CA SER A 68 8.38 12.27 8.00
C SER A 68 7.16 13.19 8.05
N ILE A 69 7.02 13.89 9.16
CA ILE A 69 6.04 14.97 9.29
C ILE A 69 6.86 16.27 9.34
N ASP A 70 6.78 17.05 8.27
CA ASP A 70 7.56 18.27 8.09
C ASP A 70 6.68 19.50 8.27
N GLY A 71 7.26 20.59 8.81
CA GLY A 71 6.60 21.89 8.86
C GLY A 71 6.83 22.65 7.55
N LEU A 72 5.74 23.12 6.92
CA LEU A 72 5.83 23.98 5.73
C LEU A 72 5.31 25.37 6.01
N SER A 73 5.99 26.38 5.45
CA SER A 73 5.47 27.74 5.27
C SER A 73 5.19 27.97 3.79
N ILE A 74 3.97 28.36 3.49
CA ILE A 74 3.48 28.53 2.12
C ILE A 74 3.16 29.99 1.89
N THR A 75 3.67 30.56 0.79
CA THR A 75 3.32 31.89 0.29
C THR A 75 2.83 31.76 -1.14
N THR A 76 1.71 32.36 -1.47
CA THR A 76 1.11 32.31 -2.80
C THR A 76 0.50 33.67 -3.16
N ASN A 77 0.42 33.95 -4.44
CA ASN A 77 -0.33 35.09 -5.00
C ASN A 77 -1.74 34.72 -5.46
N TYR A 78 -2.20 33.51 -5.14
CA TYR A 78 -3.51 32.99 -5.54
C TYR A 78 -4.43 32.81 -4.32
N GLY A 79 -5.69 33.23 -4.46
CA GLY A 79 -6.74 33.08 -3.45
C GLY A 79 -6.76 34.19 -2.40
N ILE A 80 -7.68 34.07 -1.43
CA ILE A 80 -7.90 35.07 -0.39
C ILE A 80 -6.82 35.06 0.66
N LYS A 81 -6.33 33.85 1.02
CA LYS A 81 -5.26 33.66 2.02
C LYS A 81 -3.94 33.42 1.29
N ASN A 82 -3.05 34.38 1.39
CA ASN A 82 -1.78 34.38 0.65
C ASN A 82 -0.58 33.85 1.45
N GLN A 83 -0.74 33.56 2.73
CA GLN A 83 0.32 32.98 3.56
C GLN A 83 -0.28 32.10 4.67
N TRP A 84 0.29 30.91 4.87
CA TRP A 84 -0.02 30.03 6.00
C TRP A 84 1.12 29.04 6.25
N SER A 85 1.04 28.35 7.40
CA SER A 85 1.91 27.21 7.70
C SER A 85 1.07 25.99 8.08
N GLN A 86 1.60 24.82 7.78
CA GLN A 86 0.94 23.55 8.11
C GLN A 86 1.95 22.41 8.20
N PRO A 87 1.64 21.35 8.97
CA PRO A 87 2.36 20.10 8.84
C PRO A 87 1.98 19.37 7.55
N ILE A 88 2.92 18.63 6.99
CA ILE A 88 2.69 17.72 5.85
C ILE A 88 3.39 16.40 6.09
N ILE A 89 2.78 15.32 5.59
CA ILE A 89 3.46 14.02 5.51
C ILE A 89 4.34 14.04 4.26
N ASN A 90 5.64 13.87 4.48
CA ASN A 90 6.63 13.76 3.41
C ASN A 90 7.08 12.30 3.29
N GLN A 91 6.74 11.67 2.17
CA GLN A 91 7.08 10.27 1.86
C GLN A 91 7.66 10.20 0.44
N PRO A 92 8.97 10.44 0.28
CA PRO A 92 9.61 10.52 -1.04
C PRO A 92 9.85 9.16 -1.70
N GLU A 93 9.24 8.10 -1.21
CA GLU A 93 9.42 6.75 -1.74
C GLU A 93 8.73 6.57 -3.09
N ILE A 94 9.46 5.99 -4.04
CA ILE A 94 8.89 5.52 -5.30
C ILE A 94 8.34 4.12 -5.05
N GLY A 95 7.00 3.99 -5.04
CA GLY A 95 6.32 2.71 -4.91
C GLY A 95 6.25 1.95 -6.23
N TYR A 96 6.57 0.66 -6.21
CA TYR A 96 6.30 -0.26 -7.32
C TYR A 96 5.09 -1.13 -6.97
N LEU A 97 4.05 -1.05 -7.80
CA LEU A 97 2.88 -1.92 -7.70
C LEU A 97 2.91 -2.92 -8.84
N GLY A 98 2.79 -4.19 -8.51
CA GLY A 98 2.84 -5.24 -9.51
C GLY A 98 2.34 -6.57 -8.99
N PHE A 99 2.09 -7.49 -9.90
CA PHE A 99 1.72 -8.86 -9.60
C PHE A 99 2.76 -9.82 -10.16
N ILE A 100 3.09 -10.84 -9.38
CA ILE A 100 3.79 -12.00 -9.91
C ILE A 100 2.74 -12.86 -10.61
N THR A 101 2.99 -13.16 -11.88
CA THR A 101 2.07 -13.95 -12.69
C THR A 101 2.75 -15.20 -13.24
N LYS A 102 1.98 -16.29 -13.37
CA LYS A 102 2.41 -17.53 -13.99
C LYS A 102 1.27 -18.15 -14.77
N GLU A 103 1.58 -18.72 -15.93
CA GLU A 103 0.63 -19.46 -16.73
C GLU A 103 0.57 -20.92 -16.25
N PHE A 104 -0.62 -21.40 -15.91
CA PHE A 104 -0.91 -22.80 -15.63
C PHE A 104 -2.00 -23.27 -16.58
N GLN A 105 -1.74 -24.34 -17.32
CA GLN A 105 -2.71 -24.93 -18.26
C GLN A 105 -3.30 -23.93 -19.28
N GLY A 106 -2.45 -22.98 -19.72
CA GLY A 106 -2.86 -21.93 -20.66
C GLY A 106 -3.73 -20.82 -20.06
N VAL A 107 -3.80 -20.73 -18.73
CA VAL A 107 -4.52 -19.68 -17.97
C VAL A 107 -3.53 -18.90 -17.14
N LEU A 108 -3.56 -17.57 -17.21
CA LEU A 108 -2.70 -16.71 -16.44
C LEU A 108 -3.23 -16.59 -15.01
N HIS A 109 -2.39 -16.94 -14.05
CA HIS A 109 -2.66 -16.84 -12.63
C HIS A 109 -1.87 -15.70 -12.00
N PHE A 110 -2.44 -15.07 -10.99
CA PHE A 110 -1.87 -13.96 -10.25
C PHE A 110 -1.61 -14.39 -8.81
N LEU A 111 -0.38 -14.18 -8.33
CA LEU A 111 -0.08 -14.40 -6.92
C LEU A 111 -0.65 -13.23 -6.10
N MET A 112 -1.62 -13.53 -5.25
CA MET A 112 -2.25 -12.57 -4.36
C MET A 112 -1.75 -12.75 -2.93
N GLN A 113 -1.56 -11.64 -2.24
CA GLN A 113 -1.20 -11.61 -0.83
C GLN A 113 -2.25 -10.80 -0.07
N ALA A 114 -2.80 -11.35 1.00
CA ALA A 114 -3.57 -10.57 1.95
C ALA A 114 -2.61 -9.79 2.87
N LYS A 115 -2.98 -8.55 3.15
CA LYS A 115 -2.16 -7.63 3.94
C LYS A 115 -3.02 -7.05 5.06
#